data_b0868f992025664fd9035b4bc40fa4bb
#
_entry.id   b0868f992025664fd9035b4bc40fa4bb
#
_cell.length_a   1.000
_cell.length_b   1.000
_cell.length_c   1.000
_cell.angle_alpha   90.00
_cell.angle_beta   90.00
_cell.angle_gamma   90.00
#
_symmetry.space_group_name_H-M   'P 1'
#
loop_
_entity.id
_entity.type
_entity.pdbx_description
1 polymer ?
#
loop_
_entity_poly.entity_id
_entity_poly.type
_entity_poly.pdbx_seq_one_letter_code
_entity_poly.pdbx_strand_id
1 'polypeptide(L)'
;TGVRFIPGAASTTEQTVLAGIVMGTAVPEQWGEPARATDFHDVKSDLEALLTIVGAESEFDWVADVHPALQPGRAARLRRRGQPVGWLGSLHPSLIRPCGLEEAPLLFELDLGSLTATTVTAYQELSRFPAVRRDIAVLVKLDTPVGSLVGAVTDAAGPALREVIVFDIFVGEHIEAGEKSVALGLILQETSRTLTDAEADKIISGVVQRLARDFSAKMRE
;
A
#
# COMPACT_ATOMS: atom_id res chain seq x y z
N THR A 1 10.22 -20.81 2.61
CA THR A 1 11.40 -20.07 3.12
C THR A 1 12.68 -20.71 2.63
N GLY A 2 13.73 -19.91 2.48
CA GLY A 2 15.04 -20.36 2.04
C GLY A 2 16.15 -19.46 2.57
N VAL A 3 17.39 -19.82 2.27
CA VAL A 3 18.56 -19.01 2.61
C VAL A 3 19.22 -18.57 1.31
N ARG A 4 19.49 -17.28 1.18
CA ARG A 4 20.33 -16.76 0.11
C ARG A 4 21.70 -16.36 0.65
N PHE A 5 22.70 -16.55 -0.17
CA PHE A 5 24.08 -16.24 0.15
C PHE A 5 24.50 -14.96 -0.57
N ILE A 6 24.82 -13.92 0.18
CA ILE A 6 25.21 -12.61 -0.37
C ILE A 6 26.73 -12.49 -0.28
N PRO A 7 27.45 -12.42 -1.42
CA PRO A 7 28.89 -12.21 -1.42
C PRO A 7 29.24 -10.85 -0.80
N GLY A 8 30.11 -10.85 0.18
CA GLY A 8 30.71 -9.66 0.75
C GLY A 8 32.23 -9.61 0.52
N ALA A 9 32.89 -8.47 0.79
CA ALA A 9 34.30 -8.29 0.53
C ALA A 9 35.22 -9.24 1.33
N ALA A 10 34.81 -9.65 2.53
CA ALA A 10 35.60 -10.51 3.43
C ALA A 10 34.94 -11.87 3.72
N SER A 11 33.62 -11.96 3.61
CA SER A 11 32.86 -13.18 3.90
C SER A 11 31.51 -13.15 3.21
N THR A 12 30.90 -14.32 3.02
CA THR A 12 29.51 -14.47 2.56
C THR A 12 28.57 -14.30 3.72
N THR A 13 27.52 -13.52 3.54
CA THR A 13 26.43 -13.34 4.53
C THR A 13 25.26 -14.23 4.15
N GLU A 14 24.74 -14.99 5.10
CA GLU A 14 23.52 -15.77 4.95
C GLU A 14 22.31 -14.91 5.36
N GLN A 15 21.28 -14.92 4.52
CA GLN A 15 20.04 -14.19 4.78
C GLN A 15 18.85 -15.14 4.56
N THR A 16 18.04 -15.31 5.60
CA THR A 16 16.81 -16.08 5.48
C THR A 16 15.73 -15.25 4.80
N VAL A 17 15.12 -15.80 3.77
CA VAL A 17 14.09 -15.13 2.97
C VAL A 17 12.79 -15.91 2.93
N LEU A 18 11.69 -15.19 2.82
CA LEU A 18 10.40 -15.70 2.41
C LEU A 18 10.19 -15.31 0.94
N ALA A 19 9.98 -16.29 0.07
CA ALA A 19 9.74 -16.03 -1.34
C ALA A 19 8.57 -16.84 -1.86
N GLY A 20 7.93 -16.35 -2.90
CA GLY A 20 6.81 -17.03 -3.55
C GLY A 20 6.66 -16.65 -5.01
N ILE A 21 5.95 -17.51 -5.72
CA ILE A 21 5.52 -17.33 -7.11
C ILE A 21 4.01 -17.56 -7.18
N VAL A 22 3.31 -16.67 -7.86
CA VAL A 22 1.84 -16.69 -7.99
C VAL A 22 1.48 -16.61 -9.47
N MET A 23 0.62 -17.53 -9.91
CA MET A 23 0.07 -17.60 -11.28
C MET A 23 -1.36 -18.10 -11.22
N GLY A 24 -2.13 -17.84 -12.27
CA GLY A 24 -3.47 -18.37 -12.47
C GLY A 24 -4.56 -17.42 -12.03
N THR A 25 -5.70 -17.96 -11.57
CA THR A 25 -6.87 -17.17 -11.19
C THR A 25 -6.80 -16.66 -9.78
N ALA A 26 -7.28 -15.43 -9.55
CA ALA A 26 -7.28 -14.77 -8.24
C ALA A 26 -8.12 -15.53 -7.20
N VAL A 27 -9.21 -16.14 -7.65
CA VAL A 27 -10.10 -16.95 -6.81
C VAL A 27 -10.42 -18.28 -7.51
N PRO A 28 -10.70 -19.35 -6.78
CA PRO A 28 -11.20 -20.60 -7.37
C PRO A 28 -12.49 -20.35 -8.17
N GLU A 29 -12.73 -21.18 -9.19
CA GLU A 29 -13.97 -21.10 -9.96
C GLU A 29 -15.20 -21.17 -9.08
N GLN A 30 -16.06 -20.16 -9.18
CA GLN A 30 -17.28 -20.01 -8.38
C GLN A 30 -18.34 -19.20 -9.11
N TRP A 31 -19.59 -19.34 -8.69
CA TRP A 31 -20.72 -18.63 -9.32
C TRP A 31 -20.83 -17.15 -8.93
N GLY A 32 -20.26 -16.76 -7.76
CA GLY A 32 -20.41 -15.42 -7.18
C GLY A 32 -19.49 -14.35 -7.75
N GLU A 33 -18.38 -14.75 -8.38
CA GLU A 33 -17.40 -13.84 -8.97
C GLU A 33 -16.93 -14.32 -10.34
N PRO A 34 -16.76 -13.40 -11.31
CA PRO A 34 -16.18 -13.74 -12.60
C PRO A 34 -14.71 -14.15 -12.44
N ALA A 35 -14.29 -15.16 -13.21
CA ALA A 35 -12.89 -15.55 -13.24
C ALA A 35 -12.02 -14.41 -13.78
N ARG A 36 -10.96 -14.06 -13.04
CA ARG A 36 -9.93 -13.12 -13.47
C ARG A 36 -8.56 -13.63 -13.11
N ALA A 37 -7.55 -13.24 -13.85
CA ALA A 37 -6.16 -13.52 -13.49
C ALA A 37 -5.77 -12.81 -12.19
N THR A 38 -4.88 -13.44 -11.41
CA THR A 38 -4.23 -12.80 -10.27
C THR A 38 -3.41 -11.62 -10.75
N ASP A 39 -3.53 -10.48 -10.08
CA ASP A 39 -2.78 -9.28 -10.38
C ASP A 39 -1.82 -8.88 -9.25
N PHE A 40 -1.09 -7.77 -9.49
CA PHE A 40 -0.14 -7.23 -8.53
C PHE A 40 -0.78 -6.89 -7.17
N HIS A 41 -2.02 -6.39 -7.20
CA HIS A 41 -2.70 -5.94 -5.98
C HIS A 41 -3.20 -7.10 -5.14
N ASP A 42 -3.55 -8.24 -5.75
CA ASP A 42 -3.91 -9.46 -5.02
C ASP A 42 -2.74 -9.92 -4.15
N VAL A 43 -1.55 -10.10 -4.77
CA VAL A 43 -0.35 -10.54 -4.04
C VAL A 43 0.12 -9.50 -3.03
N LYS A 44 0.00 -8.21 -3.38
CA LYS A 44 0.30 -7.13 -2.44
C LYS A 44 -0.59 -7.21 -1.21
N SER A 45 -1.89 -7.44 -1.39
CA SER A 45 -2.86 -7.60 -0.29
C SER A 45 -2.53 -8.78 0.61
N ASP A 46 -2.14 -9.93 0.03
CA ASP A 46 -1.71 -11.10 0.79
C ASP A 46 -0.47 -10.80 1.64
N LEU A 47 0.49 -10.07 1.06
CA LEU A 47 1.70 -9.66 1.79
C LEU A 47 1.38 -8.62 2.88
N GLU A 48 0.47 -7.69 2.64
CA GLU A 48 0.01 -6.74 3.66
C GLU A 48 -0.71 -7.45 4.80
N ALA A 49 -1.54 -8.45 4.51
CA ALA A 49 -2.15 -9.31 5.53
C ALA A 49 -1.09 -10.04 6.38
N LEU A 50 0.00 -10.51 5.75
CA LEU A 50 1.13 -11.09 6.47
C LEU A 50 1.81 -10.06 7.40
N LEU A 51 2.01 -8.81 6.93
CA LEU A 51 2.60 -7.74 7.73
C LEU A 51 1.72 -7.36 8.94
N THR A 52 0.40 -7.44 8.80
CA THR A 52 -0.55 -7.24 9.91
C THR A 52 -0.34 -8.28 11.02
N ILE A 53 -0.06 -9.54 10.66
CA ILE A 53 0.24 -10.60 11.65
C ILE A 53 1.50 -10.28 12.46
N VAL A 54 2.49 -9.64 11.84
CA VAL A 54 3.73 -9.21 12.50
C VAL A 54 3.49 -8.04 13.47
N GLY A 55 2.37 -7.33 13.34
CA GLY A 55 1.98 -6.23 14.24
C GLY A 55 2.77 -4.94 14.04
N ALA A 56 3.41 -4.76 12.89
CA ALA A 56 4.25 -3.60 12.57
C ALA A 56 3.85 -2.96 11.23
N GLU A 57 2.61 -3.10 10.82
CA GLU A 57 2.07 -2.67 9.52
C GLU A 57 2.43 -1.21 9.17
N SER A 58 2.29 -0.30 10.13
CA SER A 58 2.60 1.12 9.95
C SER A 58 4.09 1.44 9.71
N GLU A 59 4.98 0.46 9.91
CA GLU A 59 6.42 0.63 9.66
C GLU A 59 6.79 0.32 8.21
N PHE A 60 5.87 -0.25 7.43
CA PHE A 60 6.12 -0.69 6.07
C PHE A 60 5.49 0.25 5.04
N ASP A 61 6.21 0.44 3.95
CA ASP A 61 5.71 1.16 2.78
C ASP A 61 6.18 0.49 1.48
N TRP A 62 5.35 0.61 0.43
CA TRP A 62 5.65 0.16 -0.91
C TRP A 62 6.06 1.33 -1.79
N VAL A 63 7.18 1.19 -2.49
CA VAL A 63 7.63 2.18 -3.49
C VAL A 63 7.86 1.52 -4.83
N ALA A 64 7.43 2.18 -5.90
CA ALA A 64 7.77 1.76 -7.25
C ALA A 64 9.30 1.76 -7.40
N ASP A 65 9.86 0.66 -7.89
CA ASP A 65 11.31 0.53 -8.07
C ASP A 65 11.64 -0.43 -9.21
N VAL A 66 12.91 -0.49 -9.60
CA VAL A 66 13.41 -1.32 -10.70
C VAL A 66 14.22 -2.48 -10.14
N HIS A 67 13.91 -3.70 -10.60
CA HIS A 67 14.66 -4.91 -10.27
C HIS A 67 15.02 -5.67 -11.55
N PRO A 68 16.25 -6.19 -11.71
CA PRO A 68 16.71 -6.81 -12.97
C PRO A 68 15.85 -7.99 -13.46
N ALA A 69 15.27 -8.76 -12.53
CA ALA A 69 14.42 -9.90 -12.85
C ALA A 69 12.92 -9.55 -12.98
N LEU A 70 12.53 -8.32 -12.71
CA LEU A 70 11.11 -7.90 -12.73
C LEU A 70 10.84 -6.91 -13.86
N GLN A 71 9.62 -6.90 -14.34
CA GLN A 71 9.18 -6.04 -15.42
C GLN A 71 9.18 -4.57 -14.95
N PRO A 72 9.86 -3.64 -15.66
CA PRO A 72 9.79 -2.21 -15.36
C PRO A 72 8.35 -1.68 -15.38
N GLY A 73 7.98 -0.88 -14.39
CA GLY A 73 6.63 -0.38 -14.19
C GLY A 73 5.64 -1.37 -13.58
N ARG A 74 6.07 -2.61 -13.30
CA ARG A 74 5.29 -3.64 -12.61
C ARG A 74 6.07 -4.28 -11.46
N ALA A 75 6.87 -3.48 -10.78
CA ALA A 75 7.68 -3.88 -9.65
C ALA A 75 7.64 -2.83 -8.55
N ALA A 76 7.62 -3.29 -7.32
CA ALA A 76 7.70 -2.46 -6.13
C ALA A 76 8.68 -3.04 -5.12
N ARG A 77 9.30 -2.17 -4.38
CA ARG A 77 10.14 -2.50 -3.22
C ARG A 77 9.34 -2.31 -1.95
N LEU A 78 9.35 -3.31 -1.08
CA LEU A 78 8.90 -3.17 0.29
C LEU A 78 10.03 -2.59 1.13
N ARG A 79 9.72 -1.56 1.92
CA ARG A 79 10.64 -0.97 2.89
C ARG A 79 10.04 -1.04 4.28
N ARG A 80 10.89 -1.18 5.28
CA ARG A 80 10.53 -1.03 6.69
C ARG A 80 11.32 0.15 7.27
N ARG A 81 10.63 1.19 7.73
CA ARG A 81 11.26 2.43 8.23
C ARG A 81 12.30 3.01 7.23
N GLY A 82 11.93 2.99 5.93
CA GLY A 82 12.77 3.45 4.83
C GLY A 82 13.88 2.49 4.38
N GLN A 83 14.13 1.38 5.09
CA GLN A 83 15.12 0.37 4.70
C GLN A 83 14.51 -0.71 3.80
N PRO A 84 15.16 -1.10 2.69
CA PRO A 84 14.63 -2.12 1.80
C PRO A 84 14.61 -3.49 2.49
N VAL A 85 13.47 -4.17 2.42
CA VAL A 85 13.27 -5.50 3.03
C VAL A 85 12.71 -6.53 2.06
N GLY A 86 12.36 -6.14 0.85
CA GLY A 86 11.88 -7.10 -0.16
C GLY A 86 11.39 -6.49 -1.44
N TRP A 87 10.86 -7.36 -2.31
CA TRP A 87 10.37 -7.04 -3.63
C TRP A 87 9.07 -7.79 -3.91
N LEU A 88 8.23 -7.17 -4.74
CA LEU A 88 7.08 -7.77 -5.40
C LEU A 88 7.04 -7.26 -6.83
N GLY A 89 6.76 -8.12 -7.81
CA GLY A 89 6.54 -7.69 -9.18
C GLY A 89 6.31 -8.84 -10.16
N SER A 90 5.98 -8.48 -11.39
CA SER A 90 5.85 -9.42 -12.50
C SER A 90 7.21 -9.81 -13.04
N LEU A 91 7.44 -11.09 -13.36
CA LEU A 91 8.67 -11.57 -13.98
C LEU A 91 8.96 -10.79 -15.27
N HIS A 92 10.23 -10.43 -15.48
CA HIS A 92 10.64 -9.72 -16.69
C HIS A 92 10.34 -10.56 -17.94
N PRO A 93 9.76 -9.99 -19.01
CA PRO A 93 9.37 -10.74 -20.20
C PRO A 93 10.49 -11.57 -20.83
N SER A 94 11.75 -11.10 -20.77
CA SER A 94 12.90 -11.83 -21.30
C SER A 94 13.23 -13.11 -20.55
N LEU A 95 12.72 -13.29 -19.34
CA LEU A 95 12.97 -14.46 -18.50
C LEU A 95 11.87 -15.53 -18.59
N ILE A 96 10.69 -15.21 -19.15
CA ILE A 96 9.56 -16.13 -19.22
C ILE A 96 9.93 -17.42 -19.94
N ARG A 97 10.37 -17.32 -21.21
CA ARG A 97 10.78 -18.49 -22.01
C ARG A 97 12.00 -19.23 -21.46
N PRO A 98 13.09 -18.56 -21.05
CA PRO A 98 14.22 -19.24 -20.41
C PRO A 98 13.85 -20.03 -19.16
N CYS A 99 12.83 -19.59 -18.41
CA CYS A 99 12.32 -20.32 -17.24
C CYS A 99 11.30 -21.42 -17.60
N GLY A 100 10.99 -21.65 -18.89
CA GLY A 100 10.00 -22.64 -19.32
C GLY A 100 8.56 -22.27 -19.05
N LEU A 101 8.27 -20.97 -18.93
CA LEU A 101 6.94 -20.45 -18.64
C LEU A 101 6.26 -19.94 -19.91
N GLU A 102 4.94 -19.95 -19.93
CA GLU A 102 4.12 -19.41 -21.04
C GLU A 102 3.72 -17.95 -20.77
N GLU A 103 3.52 -17.60 -19.53
CA GLU A 103 3.12 -16.25 -19.07
C GLU A 103 3.95 -15.79 -17.87
N ALA A 104 3.93 -14.48 -17.59
CA ALA A 104 4.70 -13.89 -16.51
C ALA A 104 4.03 -14.11 -15.15
N PRO A 105 4.63 -14.87 -14.23
CA PRO A 105 4.16 -14.95 -12.86
C PRO A 105 4.42 -13.64 -12.10
N LEU A 106 3.70 -13.48 -10.99
CA LEU A 106 4.05 -12.56 -9.94
C LEU A 106 5.03 -13.24 -8.98
N LEU A 107 6.07 -12.52 -8.59
CA LEU A 107 7.15 -13.00 -7.74
C LEU A 107 7.31 -12.04 -6.56
N PHE A 108 7.57 -12.61 -5.38
CA PHE A 108 8.03 -11.80 -4.25
C PHE A 108 9.17 -12.49 -3.52
N GLU A 109 10.01 -11.68 -2.90
CA GLU A 109 11.05 -12.11 -1.97
C GLU A 109 11.19 -11.07 -0.86
N LEU A 110 11.12 -11.52 0.39
CA LEU A 110 11.14 -10.69 1.59
C LEU A 110 12.23 -11.19 2.55
N ASP A 111 12.97 -10.28 3.16
CA ASP A 111 13.92 -10.60 4.24
C ASP A 111 13.16 -10.98 5.51
N LEU A 112 13.18 -12.26 5.86
CA LEU A 112 12.43 -12.79 6.99
C LEU A 112 12.92 -12.20 8.33
N GLY A 113 14.22 -11.93 8.47
CA GLY A 113 14.77 -11.30 9.66
C GLY A 113 14.21 -9.91 9.91
N SER A 114 14.13 -9.11 8.86
CA SER A 114 13.54 -7.78 8.92
C SER A 114 12.03 -7.80 9.18
N LEU A 115 11.31 -8.83 8.70
CA LEU A 115 9.87 -8.98 8.97
C LEU A 115 9.61 -9.36 10.42
N THR A 116 10.39 -10.29 10.98
CA THR A 116 10.16 -10.86 12.31
C THR A 116 10.79 -10.07 13.46
N ALA A 117 11.54 -9.01 13.15
CA ALA A 117 12.05 -8.09 14.17
C ALA A 117 10.88 -7.40 14.89
N THR A 118 10.47 -7.97 16.02
CA THR A 118 9.31 -7.49 16.78
C THR A 118 9.63 -6.23 17.57
N THR A 119 8.75 -5.25 17.45
CA THR A 119 8.59 -4.16 18.42
C THR A 119 7.43 -4.52 19.34
N VAL A 120 7.64 -4.38 20.65
CA VAL A 120 6.52 -4.56 21.59
C VAL A 120 5.50 -3.47 21.31
N THR A 121 4.30 -3.87 20.93
CA THR A 121 3.20 -2.92 20.68
C THR A 121 2.83 -2.26 22.01
N ALA A 122 2.96 -0.93 22.07
CA ALA A 122 2.53 -0.18 23.23
C ALA A 122 1.00 -0.24 23.35
N TYR A 123 0.49 -0.41 24.56
CA TYR A 123 -0.94 -0.32 24.83
C TYR A 123 -1.46 1.07 24.42
N GLN A 124 -2.52 1.08 23.64
CA GLN A 124 -3.29 2.29 23.33
C GLN A 124 -4.67 2.17 23.96
N GLU A 125 -5.08 3.19 24.70
CA GLU A 125 -6.41 3.24 25.28
C GLU A 125 -7.47 3.28 24.17
N LEU A 126 -8.47 2.40 24.27
CA LEU A 126 -9.59 2.38 23.35
C LEU A 126 -10.53 3.54 23.68
N SER A 127 -10.80 4.37 22.69
CA SER A 127 -11.78 5.44 22.82
C SER A 127 -13.17 4.89 23.09
N ARG A 128 -13.88 5.49 24.07
CA ARG A 128 -15.29 5.21 24.37
C ARG A 128 -16.23 6.12 23.60
N PHE A 129 -15.70 7.08 22.87
CA PHE A 129 -16.48 8.06 22.12
C PHE A 129 -16.69 7.60 20.69
N PRO A 130 -17.81 7.96 20.05
CA PRO A 130 -18.07 7.56 18.68
C PRO A 130 -17.10 8.21 17.72
N ALA A 131 -16.72 7.46 16.67
CA ALA A 131 -15.96 7.99 15.56
C ALA A 131 -16.90 8.77 14.60
N VAL A 132 -16.35 9.75 13.92
CA VAL A 132 -17.02 10.52 12.87
C VAL A 132 -16.34 10.20 11.54
N ARG A 133 -17.11 9.80 10.53
CA ARG A 133 -16.62 9.61 9.16
C ARG A 133 -16.86 10.86 8.33
N ARG A 134 -15.85 11.24 7.54
CA ARG A 134 -15.94 12.26 6.49
C ARG A 134 -15.35 11.71 5.22
N ASP A 135 -16.09 11.84 4.14
CA ASP A 135 -15.66 11.39 2.82
C ASP A 135 -15.28 12.60 1.96
N ILE A 136 -14.19 12.49 1.25
CA ILE A 136 -13.72 13.48 0.27
C ILE A 136 -13.36 12.77 -1.03
N ALA A 137 -13.61 13.43 -2.15
CA ALA A 137 -13.14 12.98 -3.45
C ALA A 137 -12.25 14.06 -4.07
N VAL A 138 -11.05 13.67 -4.49
CA VAL A 138 -10.06 14.60 -5.03
C VAL A 138 -9.61 14.17 -6.43
N LEU A 139 -9.47 15.14 -7.32
CA LEU A 139 -8.87 14.98 -8.64
C LEU A 139 -7.38 15.24 -8.53
N VAL A 140 -6.57 14.31 -8.99
CA VAL A 140 -5.11 14.39 -9.01
C VAL A 140 -4.57 13.84 -10.32
N LYS A 141 -3.31 14.11 -10.63
CA LYS A 141 -2.64 13.52 -11.80
C LYS A 141 -2.67 11.99 -11.73
N LEU A 142 -2.78 11.36 -12.88
CA LEU A 142 -2.88 9.90 -13.00
C LEU A 142 -1.68 9.16 -12.38
N ASP A 143 -0.49 9.73 -12.49
CA ASP A 143 0.77 9.19 -11.97
C ASP A 143 0.99 9.43 -10.47
N THR A 144 0.11 10.22 -9.79
CA THR A 144 0.22 10.47 -8.36
C THR A 144 0.00 9.18 -7.56
N PRO A 145 0.97 8.70 -6.77
CA PRO A 145 0.78 7.50 -5.95
C PRO A 145 -0.28 7.75 -4.85
N VAL A 146 -1.25 6.84 -4.73
CA VAL A 146 -2.31 6.97 -3.71
C VAL A 146 -1.74 6.93 -2.29
N GLY A 147 -0.70 6.13 -2.05
CA GLY A 147 0.00 6.11 -0.77
C GLY A 147 0.57 7.47 -0.34
N SER A 148 1.01 8.30 -1.30
CA SER A 148 1.47 9.66 -1.00
C SER A 148 0.32 10.59 -0.57
N LEU A 149 -0.88 10.40 -1.15
CA LEU A 149 -2.08 11.12 -0.72
C LEU A 149 -2.47 10.71 0.70
N VAL A 150 -2.51 9.40 0.97
CA VAL A 150 -2.82 8.85 2.30
C VAL A 150 -1.84 9.38 3.35
N GLY A 151 -0.53 9.39 3.04
CA GLY A 151 0.48 9.96 3.95
C GLY A 151 0.24 11.44 4.24
N ALA A 152 -0.03 12.25 3.21
CA ALA A 152 -0.31 13.67 3.39
C ALA A 152 -1.62 13.93 4.18
N VAL A 153 -2.65 13.09 3.98
CA VAL A 153 -3.89 13.12 4.77
C VAL A 153 -3.60 12.82 6.23
N THR A 154 -2.83 11.76 6.49
CA THR A 154 -2.45 11.34 7.85
C THR A 154 -1.70 12.44 8.58
N ASP A 155 -0.71 13.05 7.94
CA ASP A 155 0.07 14.16 8.50
C ASP A 155 -0.80 15.40 8.80
N ALA A 156 -1.72 15.73 7.87
CA ALA A 156 -2.56 16.93 7.99
C ALA A 156 -3.69 16.78 9.01
N ALA A 157 -4.29 15.61 9.10
CA ALA A 157 -5.39 15.33 10.03
C ALA A 157 -4.89 15.13 11.47
N GLY A 158 -3.64 14.69 11.64
CA GLY A 158 -2.98 14.55 12.94
C GLY A 158 -3.62 13.48 13.84
N PRO A 159 -3.49 13.61 15.17
CA PRO A 159 -3.84 12.55 16.12
C PRO A 159 -5.33 12.21 16.20
N ALA A 160 -6.20 13.05 15.68
CA ALA A 160 -7.63 12.76 15.60
C ALA A 160 -7.98 11.77 14.49
N LEU A 161 -7.07 11.52 13.54
CA LEU A 161 -7.28 10.54 12.49
C LEU A 161 -7.02 9.13 13.02
N ARG A 162 -8.03 8.29 12.91
CA ARG A 162 -7.95 6.87 13.25
C ARG A 162 -7.57 6.03 12.05
N GLU A 163 -8.18 6.32 10.90
CA GLU A 163 -8.01 5.52 9.69
C GLU A 163 -8.31 6.35 8.45
N VAL A 164 -7.62 6.04 7.34
CA VAL A 164 -7.94 6.53 5.99
C VAL A 164 -8.30 5.33 5.13
N ILE A 165 -9.51 5.36 4.57
CA ILE A 165 -10.03 4.32 3.69
C ILE A 165 -10.04 4.86 2.25
N VAL A 166 -9.26 4.24 1.36
CA VAL A 166 -9.39 4.49 -0.08
C VAL A 166 -10.50 3.59 -0.60
N PHE A 167 -11.66 4.15 -0.92
CA PHE A 167 -12.80 3.32 -1.28
C PHE A 167 -13.20 3.40 -2.76
N ASP A 168 -12.64 4.37 -3.52
CA ASP A 168 -12.83 4.41 -4.97
C ASP A 168 -11.66 5.12 -5.66
N ILE A 169 -11.29 4.61 -6.84
CA ILE A 169 -10.35 5.23 -7.77
C ILE A 169 -10.98 5.17 -9.16
N PHE A 170 -11.34 6.32 -9.71
CA PHE A 170 -12.02 6.40 -10.99
C PHE A 170 -11.20 7.14 -12.03
N VAL A 171 -11.12 6.54 -13.22
CA VAL A 171 -10.54 7.12 -14.44
C VAL A 171 -11.56 6.92 -15.55
N GLY A 172 -11.98 7.96 -16.23
CA GLY A 172 -13.00 7.80 -17.29
C GLY A 172 -13.68 9.11 -17.66
N GLU A 173 -14.90 8.99 -18.20
CA GLU A 173 -15.71 10.13 -18.61
C GLU A 173 -15.92 11.11 -17.47
N HIS A 174 -15.89 12.40 -17.76
CA HIS A 174 -15.98 13.54 -16.82
C HIS A 174 -14.72 13.80 -15.96
N ILE A 175 -13.59 13.14 -16.26
CA ILE A 175 -12.28 13.49 -15.69
C ILE A 175 -11.34 13.90 -16.83
N GLU A 176 -10.53 14.93 -16.62
CA GLU A 176 -9.57 15.40 -17.62
C GLU A 176 -8.56 14.28 -17.95
N ALA A 177 -8.15 14.21 -19.22
CA ALA A 177 -7.14 13.25 -19.66
C ALA A 177 -5.84 13.45 -18.87
N GLY A 178 -5.34 12.39 -18.23
CA GLY A 178 -4.15 12.45 -17.38
C GLY A 178 -4.43 12.71 -15.89
N GLU A 179 -5.70 12.80 -15.51
CA GLU A 179 -6.14 12.88 -14.11
C GLU A 179 -6.89 11.60 -13.68
N LYS A 180 -7.00 11.41 -12.38
CA LYS A 180 -7.86 10.42 -11.72
C LYS A 180 -8.57 11.02 -10.52
N SER A 181 -9.75 10.51 -10.21
CA SER A 181 -10.46 10.79 -8.97
C SER A 181 -10.10 9.74 -7.93
N VAL A 182 -9.75 10.19 -6.73
CA VAL A 182 -9.51 9.31 -5.58
C VAL A 182 -10.47 9.69 -4.47
N ALA A 183 -11.27 8.72 -4.04
CA ALA A 183 -12.23 8.89 -2.95
C ALA A 183 -11.67 8.31 -1.66
N LEU A 184 -11.64 9.14 -0.62
CA LEU A 184 -11.03 8.87 0.68
C LEU A 184 -12.07 9.04 1.79
N GLY A 185 -12.23 8.02 2.62
CA GLY A 185 -13.01 8.08 3.86
C GLY A 185 -12.06 8.29 5.04
N LEU A 186 -12.24 9.37 5.77
CA LEU A 186 -11.47 9.69 6.97
C LEU A 186 -12.28 9.35 8.20
N ILE A 187 -11.78 8.44 9.01
CA ILE A 187 -12.36 8.08 10.31
C ILE A 187 -11.67 8.90 11.39
N LEU A 188 -12.40 9.84 11.96
CA LEU A 188 -11.91 10.76 12.99
C LEU A 188 -12.44 10.36 14.35
N GLN A 189 -11.59 10.33 15.37
CA GLN A 189 -11.97 9.97 16.74
C GLN A 189 -10.98 10.58 17.75
N GLU A 190 -11.49 11.13 18.84
CA GLU A 190 -10.69 11.50 20.00
C GLU A 190 -10.88 10.51 21.16
N THR A 191 -9.89 10.43 22.04
CA THR A 191 -9.93 9.55 23.22
C THR A 191 -10.61 10.19 24.42
N SER A 192 -10.69 11.53 24.47
CA SER A 192 -11.14 12.29 25.63
C SER A 192 -12.60 12.78 25.55
N ARG A 193 -13.14 12.92 24.34
CA ARG A 193 -14.50 13.43 24.09
C ARG A 193 -14.99 13.09 22.68
N THR A 194 -16.28 13.32 22.44
CA THR A 194 -16.85 13.27 21.09
C THR A 194 -16.41 14.48 20.28
N LEU A 195 -15.94 14.27 19.05
CA LEU A 195 -15.68 15.33 18.08
C LEU A 195 -16.99 15.99 17.64
N THR A 196 -17.02 17.31 17.60
CA THR A 196 -18.12 18.06 16.99
C THR A 196 -17.98 18.10 15.47
N ASP A 197 -19.08 18.29 14.75
CA ASP A 197 -19.06 18.43 13.29
C ASP A 197 -18.16 19.58 12.84
N ALA A 198 -18.18 20.72 13.53
CA ALA A 198 -17.35 21.87 13.20
C ALA A 198 -15.83 21.57 13.34
N GLU A 199 -15.45 20.76 14.31
CA GLU A 199 -14.05 20.33 14.49
C GLU A 199 -13.63 19.35 13.40
N ALA A 200 -14.50 18.37 13.07
CA ALA A 200 -14.27 17.45 11.98
C ALA A 200 -14.12 18.21 10.65
N ASP A 201 -15.01 19.15 10.35
CA ASP A 201 -14.97 19.94 9.12
C ASP A 201 -13.72 20.84 9.04
N LYS A 202 -13.23 21.34 10.18
CA LYS A 202 -11.97 22.08 10.25
C LYS A 202 -10.77 21.19 9.91
N ILE A 203 -10.74 19.94 10.41
CA ILE A 203 -9.70 18.96 10.06
C ILE A 203 -9.75 18.70 8.56
N ILE A 204 -10.92 18.41 8.00
CA ILE A 204 -11.09 18.16 6.56
C ILE A 204 -10.63 19.36 5.73
N SER A 205 -10.95 20.58 6.14
CA SER A 205 -10.49 21.78 5.45
C SER A 205 -8.95 21.87 5.42
N GLY A 206 -8.29 21.53 6.51
CA GLY A 206 -6.82 21.45 6.58
C GLY A 206 -6.24 20.38 5.65
N VAL A 207 -6.86 19.21 5.63
CA VAL A 207 -6.49 18.11 4.73
C VAL A 207 -6.62 18.52 3.25
N VAL A 208 -7.76 19.10 2.87
CA VAL A 208 -7.99 19.56 1.50
C VAL A 208 -6.97 20.61 1.08
N GLN A 209 -6.66 21.57 1.95
CA GLN A 209 -5.62 22.59 1.68
C GLN A 209 -4.24 21.95 1.51
N ARG A 210 -3.90 20.95 2.31
CA ARG A 210 -2.64 20.21 2.20
C ARG A 210 -2.55 19.47 0.86
N LEU A 211 -3.60 18.74 0.47
CA LEU A 211 -3.66 18.02 -0.80
C LEU A 211 -3.61 18.97 -2.00
N ALA A 212 -4.30 20.10 -1.95
CA ALA A 212 -4.24 21.12 -2.99
C ALA A 212 -2.83 21.69 -3.16
N ARG A 213 -2.13 21.96 -2.06
CA ARG A 213 -0.78 22.52 -2.07
C ARG A 213 0.25 21.52 -2.58
N ASP A 214 0.24 20.28 -2.10
CA ASP A 214 1.31 19.33 -2.34
C ASP A 214 1.11 18.53 -3.65
N PHE A 215 -0.13 18.33 -4.09
CA PHE A 215 -0.47 17.52 -5.26
C PHE A 215 -1.28 18.29 -6.31
N SER A 216 -1.52 19.59 -6.12
CA SER A 216 -2.45 20.38 -6.96
C SER A 216 -3.84 19.74 -7.05
N ALA A 217 -4.24 19.03 -5.98
CA ALA A 217 -5.51 18.32 -5.93
C ALA A 217 -6.70 19.31 -5.96
N LYS A 218 -7.74 18.95 -6.72
CA LYS A 218 -9.01 19.69 -6.79
C LYS A 218 -10.09 18.85 -6.16
N MET A 219 -11.00 19.45 -5.38
CA MET A 219 -12.19 18.72 -4.91
C MET A 219 -13.07 18.34 -6.09
N ARG A 220 -13.55 17.11 -6.10
CA ARG A 220 -14.60 16.67 -7.02
C ARG A 220 -15.96 16.95 -6.36
N GLU A 221 -16.80 17.74 -7.03
CA GLU A 221 -18.20 17.97 -6.66
C GLU A 221 -19.09 16.77 -6.96
#